data_c10adb7d472c532637352108e5bbadbe
#
_entry.id   c10adb7d472c532637352108e5bbadbe
#
_cell.length_a   1.000
_cell.length_b   1.000
_cell.length_c   1.000
_cell.angle_alpha   90.00
_cell.angle_beta   90.00
_cell.angle_gamma   90.00
#
_symmetry.space_group_name_H-M   'P 1'
#
loop_
_entity.id
_entity.type
_entity.pdbx_description
1 polymer ?
#
loop_
_entity_poly.entity_id
_entity_poly.type
_entity_poly.pdbx_seq_one_letter_code
_entity_poly.pdbx_strand_id
1 'polypeptide(L)'
;MKYIIIIAILFSNLSLFGQGSDNIGKIALHVVLPEEYSPNFENLGITELKKIKSKITSITARNGVAGAGMGDFVIYPVLNIYDEEILEGGLERQTIIRGEFSLFIQQMSNGQIYGEATIEIEGFGRDRSRALKKCIQGINVRDKIWKQMIVNSKVKIIEYYTARCQDIQAEADGYSKTRDYVAAMATLMQVPVEVSCYREIVDKSIEYYDYYIEMQCQEQISKAKISKTQDNWDEAAGYLLGVLPDYKCYDDAMALLKEIEDHRCAIYLSKANAAWARGEAGANDAAHWLGLIPSDSKCAAEAKQLSIDVRSRLNELEKREWDLQYEKYNREIQMREQRQNSELYLKEERQDREFSLREQRQSSDISLRENQQGHDQNIESREMTLKGDKQAHDQRMQSKQKDNENLTISKGGS
;
A
#
# COMPACT_ATOMS: atom_id res chain seq x y z
N MET A 1 -5.34 20.48 1.96
CA MET A 1 -6.07 19.23 2.14
C MET A 1 -6.39 18.51 0.82
N LYS A 2 -6.80 19.18 -0.27
CA LYS A 2 -7.04 18.55 -1.60
C LYS A 2 -5.83 17.75 -2.13
N TYR A 3 -4.63 18.23 -1.96
CA TYR A 3 -3.41 17.62 -2.53
C TYR A 3 -2.94 16.32 -1.83
N ILE A 4 -3.26 16.14 -0.55
CA ILE A 4 -2.91 14.90 0.19
C ILE A 4 -3.70 13.70 -0.31
N ILE A 5 -4.94 13.92 -0.73
CA ILE A 5 -5.83 12.86 -1.26
C ILE A 5 -5.35 12.39 -2.64
N ILE A 6 -4.82 13.30 -3.45
CA ILE A 6 -4.35 13.00 -4.82
C ILE A 6 -3.09 12.13 -4.80
N ILE A 7 -2.16 12.37 -3.86
CA ILE A 7 -0.97 11.52 -3.69
C ILE A 7 -1.37 10.10 -3.28
N ALA A 8 -2.43 9.94 -2.48
CA ALA A 8 -2.94 8.63 -2.08
C ALA A 8 -3.53 7.81 -3.26
N ILE A 9 -4.10 8.48 -4.27
CA ILE A 9 -4.71 7.83 -5.46
C ILE A 9 -3.63 7.31 -6.43
N LEU A 10 -2.50 7.99 -6.57
CA LEU A 10 -1.36 7.51 -7.36
C LEU A 10 -0.83 6.16 -6.85
N PHE A 11 -0.84 5.97 -5.52
CA PHE A 11 -0.37 4.74 -4.90
C PHE A 11 -1.33 3.57 -5.05
N SER A 12 -2.61 3.79 -5.28
CA SER A 12 -3.56 2.71 -5.46
C SER A 12 -3.37 1.94 -6.80
N ASN A 13 -2.76 2.57 -7.80
CA ASN A 13 -2.40 1.90 -9.07
C ASN A 13 -0.97 1.31 -9.06
N LEU A 14 -0.11 1.70 -8.12
CA LEU A 14 1.18 1.08 -7.83
C LEU A 14 1.05 -0.06 -6.80
N SER A 15 -0.04 -0.79 -6.84
CA SER A 15 -0.42 -1.86 -5.90
C SER A 15 0.57 -3.04 -5.82
N LEU A 16 1.77 -2.92 -6.36
CA LEU A 16 2.85 -3.92 -6.21
C LEU A 16 3.75 -3.67 -5.00
N PHE A 17 3.63 -2.50 -4.35
CA PHE A 17 4.36 -2.24 -3.10
C PHE A 17 3.36 -1.87 -2.02
N GLY A 18 2.85 -2.88 -1.32
CA GLY A 18 1.90 -2.72 -0.24
C GLY A 18 2.52 -2.09 1.01
N GLN A 19 2.91 -0.84 0.94
CA GLN A 19 3.14 -0.04 2.14
C GLN A 19 1.79 0.43 2.64
N GLY A 20 1.42 0.07 3.87
CA GLY A 20 0.27 0.66 4.53
C GLY A 20 0.44 2.19 4.55
N SER A 21 -0.64 2.94 4.30
CA SER A 21 -0.63 4.42 4.21
C SER A 21 0.04 5.13 5.39
N ASP A 22 0.10 4.47 6.54
CA ASP A 22 0.68 5.00 7.78
C ASP A 22 2.21 5.07 7.79
N ASN A 23 2.88 4.39 6.87
CA ASN A 23 4.34 4.33 6.80
C ASN A 23 4.91 5.06 5.57
N ILE A 24 4.07 5.69 4.75
CA ILE A 24 4.56 6.45 3.59
C ILE A 24 5.48 7.57 4.07
N GLY A 25 6.71 7.54 3.59
CA GLY A 25 7.74 8.52 3.92
C GLY A 25 8.37 8.38 5.31
N LYS A 26 7.91 7.49 6.19
CA LYS A 26 8.57 7.22 7.48
C LYS A 26 9.67 6.18 7.33
N ILE A 27 10.74 6.32 8.12
CA ILE A 27 11.77 5.30 8.23
C ILE A 27 11.17 4.10 8.97
N ALA A 28 10.69 3.13 8.20
CA ALA A 28 10.13 1.88 8.70
C ALA A 28 11.03 0.71 8.30
N LEU A 29 11.31 -0.21 9.24
CA LEU A 29 12.18 -1.35 9.04
C LEU A 29 11.34 -2.60 8.76
N HIS A 30 11.51 -3.19 7.60
CA HIS A 30 10.86 -4.42 7.19
C HIS A 30 11.74 -5.62 7.56
N VAL A 31 11.17 -6.59 8.26
CA VAL A 31 11.91 -7.76 8.71
C VAL A 31 12.05 -8.75 7.57
N VAL A 32 13.27 -8.94 7.10
CA VAL A 32 13.64 -9.93 6.09
C VAL A 32 14.47 -11.03 6.75
N LEU A 33 14.22 -12.28 6.38
CA LEU A 33 15.06 -13.42 6.75
C LEU A 33 15.73 -13.91 5.48
N PRO A 34 16.89 -13.41 5.12
CA PRO A 34 17.58 -13.85 3.92
C PRO A 34 18.18 -15.24 4.17
N GLU A 35 17.68 -16.23 3.45
CA GLU A 35 18.24 -17.58 3.44
C GLU A 35 19.69 -17.57 2.94
N GLU A 36 20.05 -16.57 2.13
CA GLU A 36 21.36 -16.44 1.47
C GLU A 36 22.46 -15.84 2.36
N TYR A 37 22.12 -15.11 3.47
CA TYR A 37 23.12 -14.35 4.23
C TYR A 37 23.75 -15.12 5.41
N SER A 38 23.28 -16.31 5.74
CA SER A 38 23.89 -17.12 6.78
C SER A 38 23.70 -18.61 6.51
N PRO A 39 24.78 -19.34 6.24
CA PRO A 39 24.72 -20.80 6.04
C PRO A 39 24.16 -21.54 7.27
N ASN A 40 24.13 -20.90 8.44
CA ASN A 40 23.55 -21.48 9.64
C ASN A 40 22.02 -21.45 9.65
N PHE A 41 21.35 -20.65 8.81
CA PHE A 41 19.91 -20.65 8.70
C PHE A 41 19.36 -21.86 7.93
N GLU A 42 20.12 -22.44 7.00
CA GLU A 42 19.73 -23.65 6.27
C GLU A 42 19.47 -24.84 7.20
N ASN A 43 20.12 -24.84 8.38
CA ASN A 43 19.97 -25.89 9.40
C ASN A 43 18.90 -25.57 10.45
N LEU A 44 18.17 -24.47 10.32
CA LEU A 44 17.07 -24.12 11.20
C LEU A 44 15.75 -24.61 10.65
N GLY A 45 14.92 -25.17 11.54
CA GLY A 45 13.55 -25.50 11.18
C GLY A 45 12.69 -24.24 11.01
N ILE A 46 11.59 -24.36 10.29
CA ILE A 46 10.61 -23.27 10.06
C ILE A 46 10.16 -22.62 11.38
N THR A 47 10.07 -23.41 12.45
CA THR A 47 9.66 -22.91 13.77
C THR A 47 10.69 -21.95 14.37
N GLU A 48 11.97 -22.26 14.23
CA GLU A 48 13.09 -21.45 14.70
C GLU A 48 13.18 -20.13 13.90
N LEU A 49 13.04 -20.20 12.59
CA LEU A 49 12.98 -19.02 11.70
C LEU A 49 11.81 -18.10 12.08
N LYS A 50 10.63 -18.66 12.32
CA LYS A 50 9.47 -17.87 12.78
C LYS A 50 9.72 -17.19 14.13
N LYS A 51 10.44 -17.83 15.04
CA LYS A 51 10.82 -17.23 16.33
C LYS A 51 11.80 -16.08 16.17
N ILE A 52 12.83 -16.26 15.33
CA ILE A 52 13.77 -15.17 15.00
C ILE A 52 13.00 -14.00 14.42
N LYS A 53 12.16 -14.23 13.41
CA LYS A 53 11.31 -13.18 12.83
C LYS A 53 10.46 -12.47 13.88
N SER A 54 9.80 -13.21 14.75
CA SER A 54 8.98 -12.65 15.83
C SER A 54 9.80 -11.80 16.81
N LYS A 55 11.01 -12.21 17.16
CA LYS A 55 11.91 -11.42 18.02
C LYS A 55 12.33 -10.12 17.34
N ILE A 56 12.71 -10.16 16.08
CA ILE A 56 13.10 -8.96 15.32
C ILE A 56 11.89 -8.03 15.16
N THR A 57 10.72 -8.56 14.83
CA THR A 57 9.47 -7.77 14.79
C THR A 57 9.17 -7.12 16.15
N SER A 58 9.41 -7.83 17.26
CA SER A 58 9.26 -7.25 18.60
C SER A 58 10.27 -6.14 18.87
N ILE A 59 11.52 -6.29 18.40
CA ILE A 59 12.56 -5.25 18.52
C ILE A 59 12.13 -4.00 17.72
N THR A 60 11.72 -4.15 16.46
CA THR A 60 11.32 -3.02 15.61
C THR A 60 10.06 -2.33 16.12
N ALA A 61 9.05 -3.10 16.55
CA ALA A 61 7.82 -2.57 17.12
C ALA A 61 8.04 -1.76 18.41
N ARG A 62 8.87 -2.28 19.32
CA ARG A 62 9.23 -1.59 20.56
C ARG A 62 9.96 -0.27 20.34
N ASN A 63 10.65 -0.13 19.23
CA ASN A 63 11.37 1.08 18.87
C ASN A 63 10.60 1.98 17.89
N GLY A 64 9.32 1.65 17.58
CA GLY A 64 8.46 2.48 16.76
C GLY A 64 8.85 2.54 15.28
N VAL A 65 9.57 1.53 14.81
CA VAL A 65 10.07 1.47 13.41
C VAL A 65 9.60 0.21 12.67
N ALA A 66 8.61 -0.50 13.18
CA ALA A 66 8.08 -1.68 12.50
C ALA A 66 7.36 -1.27 11.21
N GLY A 67 7.81 -1.81 10.08
CA GLY A 67 7.18 -1.70 8.78
C GLY A 67 6.26 -2.88 8.49
N ALA A 68 5.14 -2.62 7.83
CA ALA A 68 4.24 -3.64 7.31
C ALA A 68 4.48 -3.84 5.80
N GLY A 69 4.57 -5.08 5.34
CA GLY A 69 4.79 -5.39 3.93
C GLY A 69 6.25 -5.34 3.49
N MET A 70 6.52 -4.87 2.28
CA MET A 70 7.86 -4.66 1.74
C MET A 70 8.16 -3.17 1.69
N GLY A 71 9.38 -2.79 2.03
CA GLY A 71 9.88 -1.41 1.99
C GLY A 71 11.38 -1.39 1.71
N ASP A 72 11.91 -0.21 1.42
CA ASP A 72 13.31 -0.05 1.02
C ASP A 72 14.30 -0.28 2.18
N PHE A 73 13.91 0.06 3.41
CA PHE A 73 14.74 -0.20 4.59
C PHE A 73 14.36 -1.54 5.23
N VAL A 74 15.32 -2.44 5.28
CA VAL A 74 15.15 -3.76 5.86
C VAL A 74 16.01 -3.94 7.10
N ILE A 75 15.54 -4.78 8.01
CA ILE A 75 16.34 -5.33 9.10
C ILE A 75 16.41 -6.84 8.94
N TYR A 76 17.62 -7.36 8.89
CA TYR A 76 17.84 -8.79 8.75
C TYR A 76 18.86 -9.32 9.74
N PRO A 77 18.70 -10.58 10.17
CA PRO A 77 19.63 -11.23 11.08
C PRO A 77 20.76 -11.93 10.33
N VAL A 78 21.89 -12.03 11.01
CA VAL A 78 22.95 -12.98 10.70
C VAL A 78 23.23 -13.80 11.96
N LEU A 79 23.25 -15.11 11.82
CA LEU A 79 23.58 -16.04 12.90
C LEU A 79 24.91 -16.70 12.57
N ASN A 80 25.90 -16.48 13.39
CA ASN A 80 27.24 -17.06 13.25
C ASN A 80 27.53 -17.98 14.42
N ILE A 81 27.61 -19.28 14.19
CA ILE A 81 28.00 -20.28 15.20
C ILE A 81 29.48 -20.56 15.01
N TYR A 82 30.27 -20.26 16.03
CA TYR A 82 31.72 -20.41 15.99
C TYR A 82 32.26 -21.53 16.92
N ASP A 83 31.44 -22.01 17.86
CA ASP A 83 31.83 -23.07 18.77
C ASP A 83 30.68 -24.04 19.04
N GLU A 84 31.00 -25.33 18.98
CA GLU A 84 30.09 -26.39 19.31
C GLU A 84 30.82 -27.48 20.14
N GLU A 85 30.53 -27.52 21.42
CA GLU A 85 31.16 -28.43 22.38
C GLU A 85 30.18 -29.53 22.78
N ILE A 86 30.66 -30.78 22.77
CA ILE A 86 29.89 -31.91 23.21
C ILE A 86 30.49 -32.43 24.53
N LEU A 87 29.74 -32.29 25.59
CA LEU A 87 30.13 -32.80 26.90
C LEU A 87 29.60 -34.24 27.06
N GLU A 88 30.54 -35.18 27.11
CA GLU A 88 30.28 -36.58 27.38
C GLU A 88 30.88 -36.94 28.76
N GLY A 89 30.11 -36.89 29.80
CA GLY A 89 30.68 -37.13 31.15
C GLY A 89 29.67 -37.18 32.29
N GLY A 90 28.38 -37.10 31.97
CA GLY A 90 27.29 -37.17 32.94
C GLY A 90 26.25 -38.23 32.60
N LEU A 91 25.13 -38.22 33.31
CA LEU A 91 23.98 -39.07 33.04
C LEU A 91 23.36 -38.85 31.64
N GLU A 92 23.62 -37.69 31.02
CA GLU A 92 23.11 -37.33 29.68
C GLU A 92 24.20 -36.55 28.95
N ARG A 93 24.32 -36.85 27.63
CA ARG A 93 25.09 -36.03 26.66
C ARG A 93 24.53 -34.62 26.57
N GLN A 94 25.37 -33.61 26.63
CA GLN A 94 25.00 -32.23 26.46
C GLN A 94 25.80 -31.60 25.30
N THR A 95 25.10 -30.86 24.44
CA THR A 95 25.70 -30.04 23.41
C THR A 95 25.59 -28.59 23.84
N ILE A 96 26.71 -27.89 23.82
CA ILE A 96 26.80 -26.43 24.05
C ILE A 96 27.11 -25.78 22.71
N ILE A 97 26.35 -24.73 22.36
CA ILE A 97 26.58 -23.93 21.17
C ILE A 97 26.86 -22.52 21.62
N ARG A 98 27.94 -21.93 21.08
CA ARG A 98 28.27 -20.50 21.22
C ARG A 98 28.36 -19.86 19.88
N GLY A 99 27.88 -18.63 19.79
CA GLY A 99 27.85 -17.88 18.54
C GLY A 99 27.47 -16.44 18.74
N GLU A 100 27.26 -15.78 17.64
CA GLU A 100 26.84 -14.39 17.58
C GLU A 100 25.53 -14.27 16.82
N PHE A 101 24.68 -13.40 17.32
CA PHE A 101 23.47 -12.98 16.63
C PHE A 101 23.58 -11.49 16.32
N SER A 102 23.68 -11.19 15.04
CA SER A 102 23.81 -9.82 14.51
C SER A 102 22.52 -9.40 13.83
N LEU A 103 22.17 -8.14 13.97
CA LEU A 103 21.14 -7.48 13.17
C LEU A 103 21.76 -6.38 12.35
N PHE A 104 21.37 -6.31 11.08
CA PHE A 104 21.79 -5.29 10.14
C PHE A 104 20.59 -4.50 9.67
N ILE A 105 20.77 -3.17 9.52
CA ILE A 105 19.81 -2.28 8.88
C ILE A 105 20.39 -1.84 7.56
N GLN A 106 19.72 -2.20 6.46
CA GLN A 106 20.18 -2.00 5.09
C GLN A 106 19.08 -1.38 4.24
N GLN A 107 19.48 -0.59 3.28
CA GLN A 107 18.62 -0.13 2.20
C GLN A 107 18.72 -1.11 1.03
N MET A 108 17.56 -1.62 0.57
CA MET A 108 17.53 -2.65 -0.49
C MET A 108 17.91 -2.09 -1.85
N SER A 109 17.53 -0.86 -2.17
CA SER A 109 17.73 -0.24 -3.48
C SER A 109 19.20 -0.02 -3.85
N ASN A 110 20.07 0.22 -2.84
CA ASN A 110 21.49 0.53 -3.07
C ASN A 110 22.47 -0.34 -2.27
N GLY A 111 21.96 -1.26 -1.43
CA GLY A 111 22.76 -2.14 -0.58
C GLY A 111 23.47 -1.45 0.60
N GLN A 112 23.21 -0.16 0.85
CA GLN A 112 23.86 0.61 1.91
C GLN A 112 23.44 0.11 3.29
N ILE A 113 24.42 -0.23 4.15
CA ILE A 113 24.20 -0.60 5.55
C ILE A 113 24.32 0.65 6.42
N TYR A 114 23.27 0.95 7.17
CA TYR A 114 23.20 2.10 8.05
C TYR A 114 23.52 1.76 9.52
N GLY A 115 23.42 0.49 9.88
CA GLY A 115 23.77 0.05 11.22
C GLY A 115 23.79 -1.44 11.40
N GLU A 116 24.56 -1.82 12.41
CA GLU A 116 24.67 -3.19 12.88
C GLU A 116 24.72 -3.24 14.39
N ALA A 117 24.32 -4.34 14.96
CA ALA A 117 24.54 -4.68 16.35
C ALA A 117 24.62 -6.18 16.50
N THR A 118 25.57 -6.62 17.34
CA THR A 118 25.86 -8.03 17.58
C THR A 118 25.77 -8.32 19.07
N ILE A 119 25.19 -9.45 19.40
CA ILE A 119 25.19 -10.03 20.76
C ILE A 119 25.77 -11.43 20.72
N GLU A 120 26.47 -11.81 21.76
CA GLU A 120 26.83 -13.21 21.99
C GLU A 120 25.61 -14.02 22.40
N ILE A 121 25.54 -15.24 21.90
CA ILE A 121 24.49 -16.18 22.22
C ILE A 121 25.11 -17.52 22.64
N GLU A 122 24.57 -18.10 23.69
CA GLU A 122 24.92 -19.42 24.17
C GLU A 122 23.66 -20.24 24.41
N GLY A 123 23.72 -21.51 24.10
CA GLY A 123 22.63 -22.42 24.35
C GLY A 123 23.12 -23.84 24.62
N PHE A 124 22.42 -24.54 25.47
CA PHE A 124 22.73 -25.92 25.83
C PHE A 124 21.49 -26.80 25.66
N GLY A 125 21.73 -28.05 25.27
CA GLY A 125 20.67 -29.05 25.08
C GLY A 125 21.23 -30.44 24.91
N ARG A 126 20.35 -31.46 24.92
CA ARG A 126 20.74 -32.85 24.67
C ARG A 126 21.27 -33.09 23.26
N ASP A 127 20.93 -32.24 22.35
CA ASP A 127 21.33 -32.29 20.94
C ASP A 127 21.52 -30.86 20.41
N ARG A 128 22.15 -30.76 19.24
CA ARG A 128 22.42 -29.49 18.52
C ARG A 128 21.16 -28.63 18.32
N SER A 129 20.04 -29.27 17.93
CA SER A 129 18.79 -28.56 17.64
C SER A 129 18.22 -27.89 18.92
N ARG A 130 18.25 -28.61 20.05
CA ARG A 130 17.80 -28.08 21.33
C ARG A 130 18.72 -26.97 21.86
N ALA A 131 20.05 -27.15 21.73
CA ALA A 131 21.01 -26.12 22.09
C ALA A 131 20.79 -24.84 21.28
N LEU A 132 20.65 -24.95 19.96
CA LEU A 132 20.39 -23.82 19.06
C LEU A 132 19.04 -23.13 19.36
N LYS A 133 18.01 -23.92 19.67
CA LYS A 133 16.73 -23.36 20.14
C LYS A 133 16.86 -22.55 21.42
N LYS A 134 17.74 -22.95 22.32
CA LYS A 134 18.05 -22.19 23.55
C LYS A 134 18.80 -20.90 23.25
N CYS A 135 19.78 -20.92 22.32
CA CYS A 135 20.42 -19.69 21.83
C CYS A 135 19.38 -18.68 21.36
N ILE A 136 18.46 -19.11 20.46
CA ILE A 136 17.42 -18.23 19.93
C ILE A 136 16.48 -17.73 21.04
N GLN A 137 16.11 -18.59 21.99
CA GLN A 137 15.28 -18.18 23.12
C GLN A 137 15.97 -17.15 24.02
N GLY A 138 17.30 -17.26 24.17
CA GLY A 138 18.13 -16.34 24.96
C GLY A 138 18.23 -14.94 24.38
N ILE A 139 17.95 -14.70 23.10
CA ILE A 139 17.99 -13.36 22.50
C ILE A 139 17.03 -12.43 23.25
N ASN A 140 17.59 -11.45 23.95
CA ASN A 140 16.82 -10.47 24.72
C ASN A 140 16.35 -9.32 23.80
N VAL A 141 15.07 -9.30 23.46
CA VAL A 141 14.46 -8.25 22.62
C VAL A 141 14.41 -6.86 23.26
N ARG A 142 14.69 -6.78 24.59
CA ARG A 142 14.72 -5.52 25.36
C ARG A 142 16.15 -5.00 25.57
N ASP A 143 17.12 -5.63 24.96
CA ASP A 143 18.51 -5.17 25.09
C ASP A 143 18.64 -3.75 24.53
N LYS A 144 19.37 -2.92 25.25
CA LYS A 144 19.60 -1.52 24.89
C LYS A 144 20.38 -1.36 23.57
N ILE A 145 21.17 -2.37 23.22
CA ILE A 145 21.98 -2.38 22.01
C ILE A 145 21.09 -2.23 20.75
N TRP A 146 19.93 -2.89 20.72
CA TRP A 146 18.99 -2.80 19.62
C TRP A 146 18.41 -1.40 19.47
N LYS A 147 18.01 -0.80 20.59
CA LYS A 147 17.53 0.58 20.59
C LYS A 147 18.59 1.55 20.07
N GLN A 148 19.81 1.40 20.56
CA GLN A 148 20.92 2.27 20.19
C GLN A 148 21.27 2.12 18.70
N MET A 149 21.32 0.88 18.18
CA MET A 149 21.53 0.60 16.77
C MET A 149 20.45 1.28 15.92
N ILE A 150 19.17 1.10 16.25
CA ILE A 150 18.06 1.68 15.48
C ILE A 150 18.10 3.21 15.48
N VAL A 151 18.34 3.83 16.65
CA VAL A 151 18.44 5.29 16.76
C VAL A 151 19.60 5.81 15.92
N ASN A 152 20.78 5.21 16.04
CA ASN A 152 21.95 5.60 15.27
C ASN A 152 21.75 5.40 13.76
N SER A 153 21.10 4.31 13.37
CA SER A 153 20.79 4.06 11.96
C SER A 153 19.82 5.09 11.40
N LYS A 154 18.79 5.47 12.16
CA LYS A 154 17.88 6.56 11.75
C LYS A 154 18.62 7.87 11.54
N VAL A 155 19.52 8.24 12.43
CA VAL A 155 20.33 9.44 12.27
C VAL A 155 21.15 9.38 10.98
N LYS A 156 21.86 8.27 10.73
CA LYS A 156 22.66 8.08 9.52
C LYS A 156 21.80 8.11 8.25
N ILE A 157 20.61 7.53 8.27
CA ILE A 157 19.67 7.59 7.13
C ILE A 157 19.26 9.05 6.88
N ILE A 158 18.88 9.79 7.92
CA ILE A 158 18.48 11.20 7.80
C ILE A 158 19.65 12.04 7.27
N GLU A 159 20.85 11.85 7.81
CA GLU A 159 22.06 12.55 7.35
C GLU A 159 22.37 12.25 5.88
N TYR A 160 22.30 10.97 5.47
CA TYR A 160 22.52 10.55 4.09
C TYR A 160 21.56 11.24 3.12
N TYR A 161 20.25 11.21 3.42
CA TYR A 161 19.26 11.84 2.56
C TYR A 161 19.32 13.37 2.60
N THR A 162 19.62 13.94 3.78
CA THR A 162 19.82 15.40 3.91
C THR A 162 20.97 15.88 3.03
N ALA A 163 22.08 15.16 3.02
CA ALA A 163 23.24 15.50 2.18
C ALA A 163 22.95 15.34 0.68
N ARG A 164 22.07 14.41 0.30
CA ARG A 164 21.77 14.10 -1.09
C ARG A 164 20.48 14.72 -1.62
N CYS A 165 19.80 15.57 -0.85
CA CYS A 165 18.54 16.18 -1.27
C CYS A 165 18.61 16.81 -2.66
N GLN A 166 19.65 17.59 -2.93
CA GLN A 166 19.81 18.27 -4.22
C GLN A 166 20.12 17.28 -5.36
N ASP A 167 20.92 16.26 -5.09
CA ASP A 167 21.24 15.23 -6.09
C ASP A 167 20.00 14.44 -6.48
N ILE A 168 19.18 14.04 -5.49
CA ILE A 168 17.92 13.31 -5.71
C ILE A 168 16.93 14.18 -6.52
N GLN A 169 16.83 15.47 -6.21
CA GLN A 169 16.01 16.37 -6.99
C GLN A 169 16.53 16.54 -8.42
N ALA A 170 17.84 16.68 -8.59
CA ALA A 170 18.46 16.78 -9.91
C ALA A 170 18.30 15.51 -10.76
N GLU A 171 18.36 14.34 -10.14
CA GLU A 171 18.09 13.05 -10.78
C GLU A 171 16.63 12.96 -11.23
N ALA A 172 15.68 13.33 -10.36
CA ALA A 172 14.26 13.37 -10.70
C ALA A 172 13.97 14.38 -11.82
N ASP A 173 14.63 15.54 -11.82
CA ASP A 173 14.57 16.52 -12.92
C ASP A 173 15.09 15.90 -14.25
N GLY A 174 16.08 15.04 -14.16
CA GLY A 174 16.57 14.27 -15.31
C GLY A 174 15.50 13.40 -15.95
N TYR A 175 14.80 12.63 -15.14
CA TYR A 175 13.65 11.82 -15.59
C TYR A 175 12.51 12.69 -16.12
N SER A 176 12.17 13.76 -15.44
CA SER A 176 11.13 14.68 -15.88
C SER A 176 11.41 15.29 -17.26
N LYS A 177 12.68 15.64 -17.58
CA LYS A 177 13.09 16.13 -18.90
C LYS A 177 12.86 15.11 -20.00
N THR A 178 12.94 13.84 -19.71
CA THR A 178 12.63 12.74 -20.64
C THR A 178 11.15 12.33 -20.62
N ARG A 179 10.31 13.07 -19.86
CA ARG A 179 8.89 12.80 -19.63
C ARG A 179 8.60 11.48 -18.90
N ASP A 180 9.59 10.92 -18.22
CA ASP A 180 9.39 9.78 -17.33
C ASP A 180 9.01 10.28 -15.93
N TYR A 181 7.82 10.84 -15.83
CA TYR A 181 7.32 11.41 -14.57
C TYR A 181 7.12 10.36 -13.48
N VAL A 182 6.87 9.10 -13.87
CA VAL A 182 6.73 7.99 -12.92
C VAL A 182 8.07 7.72 -12.24
N ALA A 183 9.16 7.60 -13.01
CA ALA A 183 10.50 7.45 -12.47
C ALA A 183 10.93 8.68 -11.64
N ALA A 184 10.62 9.89 -12.12
CA ALA A 184 10.88 11.13 -11.39
C ALA A 184 10.22 11.12 -10.00
N MET A 185 8.94 10.83 -9.92
CA MET A 185 8.21 10.72 -8.65
C MET A 185 8.75 9.58 -7.78
N ALA A 186 9.02 8.41 -8.35
CA ALA A 186 9.58 7.28 -7.61
C ALA A 186 10.94 7.62 -6.97
N THR A 187 11.78 8.38 -7.67
CA THR A 187 13.07 8.87 -7.15
C THR A 187 12.87 9.81 -5.95
N LEU A 188 11.95 10.76 -6.06
CA LEU A 188 11.65 11.70 -4.98
C LEU A 188 11.06 11.00 -3.75
N MET A 189 10.22 9.99 -3.95
CA MET A 189 9.52 9.29 -2.87
C MET A 189 10.39 8.38 -2.03
N GLN A 190 11.65 8.18 -2.39
CA GLN A 190 12.62 7.48 -1.56
C GLN A 190 13.03 8.30 -0.33
N VAL A 191 12.82 9.63 -0.35
CA VAL A 191 13.24 10.51 0.74
C VAL A 191 12.29 10.36 1.94
N PRO A 192 12.83 10.02 3.13
CA PRO A 192 12.01 9.89 4.34
C PRO A 192 11.42 11.22 4.82
N VAL A 193 10.26 11.15 5.45
CA VAL A 193 9.53 12.33 5.97
C VAL A 193 10.30 13.11 7.05
N GLU A 194 11.21 12.44 7.74
CA GLU A 194 12.05 13.03 8.77
C GLU A 194 13.17 13.92 8.22
N VAL A 195 13.42 13.88 6.92
CA VAL A 195 14.50 14.66 6.27
C VAL A 195 14.05 16.10 6.07
N SER A 196 14.93 17.06 6.30
CA SER A 196 14.60 18.50 6.26
C SER A 196 14.02 18.98 4.93
N CYS A 197 14.48 18.41 3.80
CA CYS A 197 14.00 18.78 2.47
C CYS A 197 12.71 18.05 2.04
N TYR A 198 12.12 17.20 2.88
CA TYR A 198 10.96 16.39 2.51
C TYR A 198 9.80 17.20 1.96
N ARG A 199 9.58 18.41 2.51
CA ARG A 199 8.50 19.28 2.04
C ARG A 199 8.70 19.72 0.59
N GLU A 200 9.91 20.11 0.25
CA GLU A 200 10.28 20.49 -1.13
C GLU A 200 10.16 19.31 -2.09
N ILE A 201 10.53 18.12 -1.62
CA ILE A 201 10.37 16.84 -2.35
C ILE A 201 8.91 16.57 -2.66
N VAL A 202 8.02 16.74 -1.68
CA VAL A 202 6.57 16.54 -1.86
C VAL A 202 6.01 17.55 -2.85
N ASP A 203 6.35 18.83 -2.71
CA ASP A 203 5.87 19.88 -3.61
C ASP A 203 6.30 19.59 -5.06
N LYS A 204 7.53 19.13 -5.25
CA LYS A 204 8.06 18.75 -6.56
C LYS A 204 7.41 17.47 -7.11
N SER A 205 7.10 16.50 -6.24
CA SER A 205 6.36 15.29 -6.64
C SER A 205 4.95 15.62 -7.12
N ILE A 206 4.30 16.60 -6.51
CA ILE A 206 2.98 17.10 -6.94
C ILE A 206 3.09 17.76 -8.32
N GLU A 207 4.12 18.56 -8.55
CA GLU A 207 4.38 19.19 -9.85
C GLU A 207 4.56 18.12 -10.96
N TYR A 208 5.36 17.08 -10.72
CA TYR A 208 5.54 16.00 -11.69
C TYR A 208 4.28 15.17 -11.90
N TYR A 209 3.47 15.01 -10.86
CA TYR A 209 2.16 14.40 -11.00
C TYR A 209 1.24 15.21 -11.92
N ASP A 210 1.22 16.53 -11.78
CA ASP A 210 0.44 17.41 -12.64
C ASP A 210 0.90 17.29 -14.11
N TYR A 211 2.20 17.22 -14.36
CA TYR A 211 2.73 16.96 -15.71
C TYR A 211 2.37 15.57 -16.25
N TYR A 212 2.42 14.56 -15.39
CA TYR A 212 2.02 13.21 -15.76
C TYR A 212 0.55 13.16 -16.19
N ILE A 213 -0.33 13.75 -15.42
CA ILE A 213 -1.77 13.81 -15.72
C ILE A 213 -2.02 14.58 -17.01
N GLU A 214 -1.35 15.71 -17.20
CA GLU A 214 -1.45 16.49 -18.44
C GLU A 214 -0.97 15.66 -19.65
N MET A 215 0.15 14.98 -19.53
CA MET A 215 0.67 14.09 -20.58
C MET A 215 -0.33 12.97 -20.92
N GLN A 216 -0.88 12.28 -19.92
CA GLN A 216 -1.89 11.23 -20.11
C GLN A 216 -3.13 11.79 -20.81
N CYS A 217 -3.57 12.96 -20.41
CA CYS A 217 -4.73 13.61 -21.00
C CYS A 217 -4.50 13.94 -22.47
N GLN A 218 -3.37 14.55 -22.80
CA GLN A 218 -3.02 14.86 -24.19
C GLN A 218 -2.87 13.60 -25.05
N GLU A 219 -2.38 12.51 -24.46
CA GLU A 219 -2.32 11.21 -25.12
C GLU A 219 -3.72 10.67 -25.46
N GLN A 220 -4.69 10.77 -24.55
CA GLN A 220 -6.07 10.35 -24.81
C GLN A 220 -6.71 11.19 -25.93
N ILE A 221 -6.54 12.51 -25.87
CA ILE A 221 -7.03 13.41 -26.93
C ILE A 221 -6.38 13.08 -28.28
N SER A 222 -5.08 12.79 -28.29
CA SER A 222 -4.34 12.42 -29.49
C SER A 222 -4.88 11.10 -30.09
N LYS A 223 -5.08 10.07 -29.25
CA LYS A 223 -5.69 8.79 -29.66
C LYS A 223 -7.08 9.00 -30.21
N ALA A 224 -7.90 9.81 -29.55
CA ALA A 224 -9.23 10.14 -30.04
C ALA A 224 -9.20 10.83 -31.41
N LYS A 225 -8.28 11.77 -31.62
CA LYS A 225 -8.10 12.43 -32.94
C LYS A 225 -7.67 11.45 -34.03
N ILE A 226 -6.76 10.52 -33.71
CA ILE A 226 -6.32 9.48 -34.65
C ILE A 226 -7.50 8.57 -35.02
N SER A 227 -8.21 8.02 -34.03
CA SER A 227 -9.38 7.14 -34.30
C SER A 227 -10.46 7.88 -35.08
N LYS A 228 -10.68 9.17 -34.79
CA LYS A 228 -11.60 10.03 -35.59
C LYS A 228 -11.17 10.12 -37.05
N THR A 229 -9.87 10.27 -37.37
CA THR A 229 -9.39 10.32 -38.77
C THR A 229 -9.50 8.98 -39.50
N GLN A 230 -9.66 7.90 -38.76
CA GLN A 230 -9.87 6.55 -39.27
C GLN A 230 -11.37 6.16 -39.36
N ASP A 231 -12.27 7.12 -39.17
CA ASP A 231 -13.72 6.92 -39.08
C ASP A 231 -14.18 6.00 -37.93
N ASN A 232 -13.28 5.75 -36.91
CA ASN A 232 -13.59 4.95 -35.74
C ASN A 232 -14.16 5.84 -34.61
N TRP A 233 -15.33 6.40 -34.84
CA TRP A 233 -15.96 7.40 -33.97
C TRP A 233 -16.28 6.89 -32.58
N ASP A 234 -16.67 5.61 -32.43
CA ASP A 234 -16.98 5.01 -31.14
C ASP A 234 -15.71 4.82 -30.29
N GLU A 235 -14.61 4.43 -30.91
CA GLU A 235 -13.31 4.32 -30.24
C GLU A 235 -12.78 5.70 -29.88
N ALA A 236 -12.91 6.69 -30.75
CA ALA A 236 -12.54 8.07 -30.48
C ALA A 236 -13.26 8.61 -29.25
N ALA A 237 -14.58 8.40 -29.14
CA ALA A 237 -15.36 8.76 -27.97
C ALA A 237 -14.87 8.01 -26.70
N GLY A 238 -14.55 6.72 -26.84
CA GLY A 238 -14.08 5.88 -25.76
C GLY A 238 -12.81 6.40 -25.08
N TYR A 239 -11.85 6.94 -25.84
CA TYR A 239 -10.64 7.55 -25.28
C TYR A 239 -10.95 8.80 -24.44
N LEU A 240 -11.96 9.58 -24.80
CA LEU A 240 -12.31 10.83 -24.12
C LEU A 240 -13.09 10.62 -22.83
N LEU A 241 -13.83 9.50 -22.71
CA LEU A 241 -14.58 9.18 -21.48
C LEU A 241 -13.71 8.93 -20.24
N GLY A 242 -12.40 8.68 -20.43
CA GLY A 242 -11.44 8.54 -19.35
C GLY A 242 -10.88 9.85 -18.80
N VAL A 243 -11.20 10.98 -19.42
CA VAL A 243 -10.71 12.30 -19.01
C VAL A 243 -11.58 12.86 -17.88
N LEU A 244 -10.97 13.14 -16.73
CA LEU A 244 -11.69 13.62 -15.56
C LEU A 244 -11.83 15.16 -15.56
N PRO A 245 -12.88 15.70 -14.92
CA PRO A 245 -13.14 17.13 -14.87
C PRO A 245 -12.01 17.97 -14.25
N ASP A 246 -11.21 17.36 -13.38
CA ASP A 246 -10.08 18.03 -12.71
C ASP A 246 -8.84 18.16 -13.62
N TYR A 247 -8.84 17.54 -14.81
CA TYR A 247 -7.72 17.60 -15.75
C TYR A 247 -7.75 18.91 -16.54
N LYS A 248 -6.59 19.52 -16.75
CA LYS A 248 -6.47 20.80 -17.50
C LYS A 248 -7.01 20.70 -18.92
N CYS A 249 -6.91 19.54 -19.53
CA CYS A 249 -7.39 19.28 -20.89
C CYS A 249 -8.87 18.87 -20.98
N TYR A 250 -9.62 18.89 -19.87
CA TYR A 250 -11.02 18.44 -19.85
C TYR A 250 -11.91 19.16 -20.85
N ASP A 251 -11.78 20.48 -20.91
CA ASP A 251 -12.58 21.28 -21.84
C ASP A 251 -12.29 20.94 -23.30
N ASP A 252 -11.02 20.72 -23.66
CA ASP A 252 -10.61 20.29 -25.00
C ASP A 252 -11.14 18.89 -25.33
N ALA A 253 -11.09 17.97 -24.37
CA ALA A 253 -11.64 16.63 -24.51
C ALA A 253 -13.15 16.64 -24.72
N MET A 254 -13.88 17.45 -23.94
CA MET A 254 -15.34 17.60 -24.07
C MET A 254 -15.72 18.32 -25.36
N ALA A 255 -14.95 19.30 -25.81
CA ALA A 255 -15.16 19.91 -27.10
C ALA A 255 -15.00 18.92 -28.27
N LEU A 256 -13.97 18.06 -28.21
CA LEU A 256 -13.77 17.01 -29.19
C LEU A 256 -14.86 15.93 -29.13
N LEU A 257 -15.28 15.52 -27.92
CA LEU A 257 -16.39 14.59 -27.74
C LEU A 257 -17.66 15.13 -28.36
N LYS A 258 -17.99 16.39 -28.16
CA LYS A 258 -19.14 17.03 -28.75
C LYS A 258 -19.05 17.06 -30.28
N GLU A 259 -17.87 17.32 -30.84
CA GLU A 259 -17.66 17.26 -32.29
C GLU A 259 -17.95 15.84 -32.85
N ILE A 260 -17.50 14.80 -32.13
CA ILE A 260 -17.76 13.40 -32.49
C ILE A 260 -19.26 13.10 -32.47
N GLU A 261 -19.94 13.54 -31.41
CA GLU A 261 -21.39 13.36 -31.26
C GLU A 261 -22.19 14.09 -32.38
N ASP A 262 -21.79 15.32 -32.69
CA ASP A 262 -22.38 16.10 -33.78
C ASP A 262 -22.19 15.43 -35.15
N HIS A 263 -21.02 14.80 -35.37
CA HIS A 263 -20.78 14.03 -36.61
C HIS A 263 -21.64 12.77 -36.70
N ARG A 264 -21.70 12.00 -35.61
CA ARG A 264 -22.55 10.79 -35.52
C ARG A 264 -24.01 11.15 -35.76
N CYS A 265 -24.48 12.22 -35.17
CA CYS A 265 -25.81 12.76 -35.36
C CYS A 265 -26.08 13.06 -36.86
N ALA A 266 -25.18 13.72 -37.57
CA ALA A 266 -25.33 14.04 -39.00
C ALA A 266 -25.39 12.77 -39.85
N ILE A 267 -24.56 11.76 -39.56
CA ILE A 267 -24.59 10.46 -40.24
C ILE A 267 -25.94 9.77 -40.05
N TYR A 268 -26.43 9.70 -38.81
CA TYR A 268 -27.70 9.02 -38.53
C TYR A 268 -28.88 9.76 -39.16
N LEU A 269 -28.88 11.08 -39.12
CA LEU A 269 -29.90 11.88 -39.79
C LEU A 269 -29.90 11.69 -41.31
N SER A 270 -28.69 11.64 -41.92
CA SER A 270 -28.56 11.36 -43.37
C SER A 270 -29.08 9.97 -43.73
N LYS A 271 -28.74 8.95 -42.93
CA LYS A 271 -29.25 7.58 -43.12
C LYS A 271 -30.77 7.51 -42.92
N ALA A 272 -31.30 8.22 -41.92
CA ALA A 272 -32.75 8.33 -41.72
C ALA A 272 -33.48 8.95 -42.92
N ASN A 273 -32.95 10.06 -43.46
CA ASN A 273 -33.48 10.71 -44.62
C ASN A 273 -33.45 9.79 -45.88
N ALA A 274 -32.33 9.10 -46.11
CA ALA A 274 -32.16 8.15 -47.19
C ALA A 274 -33.14 6.94 -47.07
N ALA A 275 -33.35 6.46 -45.85
CA ALA A 275 -34.34 5.42 -45.58
C ALA A 275 -35.78 5.92 -45.84
N TRP A 276 -36.08 7.14 -45.35
CA TRP A 276 -37.38 7.76 -45.53
C TRP A 276 -37.74 8.01 -47.00
N ALA A 277 -36.76 8.35 -47.84
CA ALA A 277 -36.94 8.53 -49.28
C ALA A 277 -37.42 7.26 -49.99
N ARG A 278 -37.30 6.07 -49.40
CA ARG A 278 -37.84 4.80 -49.92
C ARG A 278 -39.36 4.60 -49.66
N GLY A 279 -40.01 5.57 -49.03
CA GLY A 279 -41.43 5.52 -48.69
C GLY A 279 -41.73 4.56 -47.52
N GLU A 280 -42.88 3.90 -47.56
CA GLU A 280 -43.32 2.98 -46.49
C GLU A 280 -42.32 1.85 -46.19
N ALA A 281 -41.70 1.30 -47.25
CA ALA A 281 -40.68 0.24 -47.08
C ALA A 281 -39.44 0.68 -46.32
N GLY A 282 -39.16 1.99 -46.25
CA GLY A 282 -38.04 2.56 -45.52
C GLY A 282 -38.40 3.19 -44.19
N ALA A 283 -39.70 3.25 -43.85
CA ALA A 283 -40.13 3.95 -42.62
C ALA A 283 -39.57 3.37 -41.34
N ASN A 284 -39.50 2.03 -41.20
CA ASN A 284 -38.91 1.37 -40.05
C ASN A 284 -37.39 1.61 -39.95
N ASP A 285 -36.67 1.59 -41.07
CA ASP A 285 -35.26 1.91 -41.11
C ASP A 285 -35.01 3.38 -40.73
N ALA A 286 -35.87 4.30 -41.22
CA ALA A 286 -35.80 5.70 -40.84
C ALA A 286 -36.01 5.91 -39.33
N ALA A 287 -37.03 5.25 -38.77
CA ALA A 287 -37.30 5.26 -37.35
C ALA A 287 -36.12 4.72 -36.51
N HIS A 288 -35.48 3.64 -36.99
CA HIS A 288 -34.28 3.06 -36.36
C HIS A 288 -33.15 4.10 -36.28
N TRP A 289 -32.79 4.74 -37.41
CA TRP A 289 -31.71 5.73 -37.43
C TRP A 289 -32.05 6.99 -36.65
N LEU A 290 -33.31 7.44 -36.65
CA LEU A 290 -33.78 8.56 -35.83
C LEU A 290 -33.67 8.24 -34.33
N GLY A 291 -33.96 7.00 -33.95
CA GLY A 291 -33.83 6.53 -32.56
C GLY A 291 -32.39 6.50 -32.04
N LEU A 292 -31.38 6.57 -32.92
CA LEU A 292 -29.97 6.63 -32.54
C LEU A 292 -29.45 8.07 -32.31
N ILE A 293 -30.27 9.10 -32.60
CA ILE A 293 -29.89 10.51 -32.45
C ILE A 293 -30.19 10.98 -31.02
N PRO A 294 -29.17 11.39 -30.22
CA PRO A 294 -29.40 11.91 -28.88
C PRO A 294 -30.26 13.18 -28.88
N SER A 295 -31.10 13.33 -27.87
CA SER A 295 -32.06 14.44 -27.78
C SER A 295 -31.42 15.82 -27.54
N ASP A 296 -30.17 15.86 -27.09
CA ASP A 296 -29.33 17.04 -26.84
C ASP A 296 -28.34 17.33 -27.97
N SER A 297 -28.32 16.49 -29.00
CA SER A 297 -27.45 16.67 -30.17
C SER A 297 -27.89 17.83 -31.07
N LYS A 298 -26.94 18.33 -31.87
CA LYS A 298 -27.16 19.41 -32.84
C LYS A 298 -28.28 19.11 -33.82
N CYS A 299 -28.47 17.84 -34.19
CA CYS A 299 -29.51 17.41 -35.15
C CYS A 299 -30.83 17.00 -34.48
N ALA A 300 -30.96 17.13 -33.17
CA ALA A 300 -32.16 16.69 -32.45
C ALA A 300 -33.44 17.38 -32.97
N ALA A 301 -33.37 18.65 -33.31
CA ALA A 301 -34.52 19.37 -33.85
C ALA A 301 -35.00 18.85 -35.22
N GLU A 302 -34.05 18.60 -36.13
CA GLU A 302 -34.35 18.05 -37.48
C GLU A 302 -34.81 16.59 -37.38
N ALA A 303 -34.15 15.79 -36.53
CA ALA A 303 -34.54 14.41 -36.25
C ALA A 303 -35.94 14.32 -35.67
N LYS A 304 -36.32 15.22 -34.77
CA LYS A 304 -37.66 15.31 -34.21
C LYS A 304 -38.69 15.65 -35.29
N GLN A 305 -38.40 16.60 -36.18
CA GLN A 305 -39.30 16.95 -37.27
C GLN A 305 -39.50 15.76 -38.22
N LEU A 306 -38.40 15.12 -38.66
CA LEU A 306 -38.49 13.93 -39.51
C LEU A 306 -39.24 12.78 -38.82
N SER A 307 -39.04 12.61 -37.51
CA SER A 307 -39.73 11.59 -36.71
C SER A 307 -41.26 11.80 -36.70
N ILE A 308 -41.71 13.06 -36.67
CA ILE A 308 -43.12 13.40 -36.75
C ILE A 308 -43.69 13.00 -38.15
N ASP A 309 -42.93 13.26 -39.21
CA ASP A 309 -43.33 12.94 -40.59
C ASP A 309 -43.37 11.41 -40.81
N VAL A 310 -42.38 10.70 -40.32
CA VAL A 310 -42.34 9.22 -40.30
C VAL A 310 -43.54 8.66 -39.54
N ARG A 311 -43.78 9.17 -38.35
CA ARG A 311 -44.89 8.75 -37.48
C ARG A 311 -46.27 9.00 -38.10
N SER A 312 -46.43 10.09 -38.81
CA SER A 312 -47.69 10.43 -39.45
C SER A 312 -48.08 9.46 -40.56
N ARG A 313 -47.09 8.77 -41.16
CA ARG A 313 -47.30 7.79 -42.27
C ARG A 313 -47.54 6.37 -41.80
N LEU A 314 -47.13 6.03 -40.59
CA LEU A 314 -47.27 4.69 -40.03
C LEU A 314 -48.71 4.47 -39.53
N ASN A 315 -49.23 3.25 -39.64
CA ASN A 315 -50.50 2.89 -39.00
C ASN A 315 -50.32 2.79 -37.46
N GLU A 316 -51.45 2.60 -36.73
CA GLU A 316 -51.37 2.59 -35.25
C GLU A 316 -50.50 1.47 -34.69
N LEU A 317 -50.40 0.31 -35.37
CA LEU A 317 -49.56 -0.80 -34.92
C LEU A 317 -48.07 -0.46 -35.12
N GLU A 318 -47.71 0.09 -36.29
CA GLU A 318 -46.33 0.54 -36.58
C GLU A 318 -45.93 1.70 -35.69
N LYS A 319 -46.86 2.63 -35.37
CA LYS A 319 -46.64 3.69 -34.37
C LYS A 319 -46.31 3.15 -32.96
N ARG A 320 -47.03 2.08 -32.53
CA ARG A 320 -46.73 1.43 -31.24
C ARG A 320 -45.36 0.75 -31.22
N GLU A 321 -44.97 0.13 -32.30
CA GLU A 321 -43.67 -0.54 -32.42
C GLU A 321 -42.52 0.49 -32.39
N TRP A 322 -42.71 1.62 -33.07
CA TRP A 322 -41.75 2.73 -33.07
C TRP A 322 -41.62 3.37 -31.66
N ASP A 323 -42.74 3.61 -30.98
CA ASP A 323 -42.75 4.15 -29.60
C ASP A 323 -42.03 3.20 -28.66
N LEU A 324 -42.20 1.89 -28.82
CA LEU A 324 -41.49 0.88 -28.01
C LEU A 324 -39.97 0.85 -28.32
N GLN A 325 -39.58 1.01 -29.58
CA GLN A 325 -38.15 1.07 -29.94
C GLN A 325 -37.50 2.36 -29.43
N TYR A 326 -38.18 3.48 -29.53
CA TYR A 326 -37.73 4.76 -29.02
C TYR A 326 -37.63 4.77 -27.49
N GLU A 327 -38.60 4.17 -26.77
CA GLU A 327 -38.53 3.98 -25.35
C GLU A 327 -37.40 3.02 -24.92
N LYS A 328 -37.18 1.93 -25.68
CA LYS A 328 -36.05 1.02 -25.42
C LYS A 328 -34.72 1.73 -25.55
N TYR A 329 -34.57 2.53 -26.60
CA TYR A 329 -33.36 3.30 -26.85
C TYR A 329 -33.09 4.34 -25.77
N ASN A 330 -34.10 5.12 -25.41
CA ASN A 330 -33.97 6.10 -24.31
C ASN A 330 -33.68 5.42 -22.97
N ARG A 331 -34.26 4.25 -22.71
CA ARG A 331 -33.92 3.43 -21.55
C ARG A 331 -32.49 2.91 -21.62
N GLU A 332 -32.00 2.55 -22.78
CA GLU A 332 -30.63 2.06 -22.95
C GLU A 332 -29.58 3.17 -22.71
N ILE A 333 -29.86 4.39 -23.18
CA ILE A 333 -29.03 5.56 -22.86
C ILE A 333 -29.09 5.86 -21.35
N GLN A 334 -30.29 5.94 -20.78
CA GLN A 334 -30.43 6.17 -19.32
C GLN A 334 -29.76 5.07 -18.52
N MET A 335 -29.82 3.82 -18.96
CA MET A 335 -29.08 2.74 -18.28
C MET A 335 -27.57 2.82 -18.47
N ARG A 336 -27.07 3.33 -19.62
CA ARG A 336 -25.64 3.62 -19.80
C ARG A 336 -25.19 4.73 -18.86
N GLU A 337 -25.92 5.81 -18.80
CA GLU A 337 -25.66 6.92 -17.88
C GLU A 337 -25.76 6.48 -16.42
N GLN A 338 -26.81 5.69 -16.08
CA GLN A 338 -26.94 5.12 -14.74
C GLN A 338 -25.81 4.14 -14.42
N ARG A 339 -25.36 3.32 -15.40
CA ARG A 339 -24.18 2.45 -15.16
C ARG A 339 -22.91 3.25 -14.97
N GLN A 340 -22.68 4.28 -15.78
CA GLN A 340 -21.54 5.18 -15.58
C GLN A 340 -21.58 5.87 -14.23
N ASN A 341 -22.75 6.41 -13.87
CA ASN A 341 -22.93 7.05 -12.56
C ASN A 341 -22.85 6.02 -11.41
N SER A 342 -23.37 4.79 -11.62
CA SER A 342 -23.23 3.70 -10.64
C SER A 342 -21.79 3.21 -10.53
N GLU A 343 -21.05 3.14 -11.63
CA GLU A 343 -19.62 2.78 -11.61
C GLU A 343 -18.79 3.86 -10.91
N LEU A 344 -19.10 5.14 -11.15
CA LEU A 344 -18.51 6.25 -10.42
C LEU A 344 -18.87 6.19 -8.93
N TYR A 345 -20.14 6.00 -8.62
CA TYR A 345 -20.62 5.85 -7.22
C TYR A 345 -19.99 4.63 -6.53
N LEU A 346 -19.93 3.47 -7.21
CA LEU A 346 -19.27 2.28 -6.67
C LEU A 346 -17.76 2.45 -6.54
N LYS A 347 -17.16 3.31 -7.35
CA LYS A 347 -15.74 3.66 -7.24
C LYS A 347 -15.51 4.58 -6.04
N GLU A 348 -16.37 5.57 -5.84
CA GLU A 348 -16.38 6.42 -4.65
C GLU A 348 -16.66 5.59 -3.39
N GLU A 349 -17.69 4.73 -3.41
CA GLU A 349 -18.03 3.86 -2.27
C GLU A 349 -16.91 2.87 -1.94
N ARG A 350 -16.19 2.36 -2.96
CA ARG A 350 -14.99 1.54 -2.72
C ARG A 350 -13.87 2.36 -2.08
N GLN A 351 -13.64 3.58 -2.55
CA GLN A 351 -12.65 4.49 -1.96
C GLN A 351 -13.01 4.84 -0.51
N ASP A 352 -14.28 5.15 -0.24
CA ASP A 352 -14.76 5.44 1.11
C ASP A 352 -14.67 4.21 2.01
N ARG A 353 -14.99 3.03 1.47
CA ARG A 353 -14.87 1.75 2.19
C ARG A 353 -13.41 1.37 2.44
N GLU A 354 -12.52 1.61 1.48
CA GLU A 354 -11.08 1.44 1.68
C GLU A 354 -10.55 2.45 2.71
N PHE A 355 -11.03 3.68 2.68
CA PHE A 355 -10.68 4.70 3.66
C PHE A 355 -11.16 4.30 5.06
N SER A 356 -12.43 3.90 5.21
CA SER A 356 -12.97 3.46 6.49
C SER A 356 -12.31 2.17 7.01
N LEU A 357 -11.95 1.23 6.12
CA LEU A 357 -11.18 0.05 6.49
C LEU A 357 -9.74 0.38 6.92
N ARG A 358 -9.15 1.44 6.35
CA ARG A 358 -7.85 1.97 6.80
C ARG A 358 -7.96 2.60 8.18
N GLU A 359 -9.00 3.42 8.40
CA GLU A 359 -9.26 3.98 9.74
C GLU A 359 -9.53 2.89 10.77
N GLN A 360 -10.32 1.86 10.43
CA GLN A 360 -10.55 0.72 11.31
C GLN A 360 -9.27 -0.07 11.61
N ARG A 361 -8.42 -0.30 10.62
CA ARG A 361 -7.12 -0.95 10.83
C ARG A 361 -6.23 -0.08 11.72
N GLN A 362 -6.19 1.23 11.46
CA GLN A 362 -5.45 2.18 12.29
C GLN A 362 -5.93 2.16 13.76
N SER A 363 -7.25 2.21 13.96
CA SER A 363 -7.82 2.16 15.32
C SER A 363 -7.61 0.79 15.98
N SER A 364 -7.68 -0.31 15.21
CA SER A 364 -7.38 -1.66 15.71
C SER A 364 -5.90 -1.80 16.06
N ASP A 365 -5.00 -1.25 15.25
CA ASP A 365 -3.56 -1.28 15.52
C ASP A 365 -3.21 -0.42 16.75
N ILE A 366 -3.89 0.72 16.91
CA ILE A 366 -3.76 1.55 18.12
C ILE A 366 -4.26 0.75 19.34
N SER A 367 -5.46 0.16 19.25
CA SER A 367 -6.05 -0.65 20.33
C SER A 367 -5.18 -1.88 20.69
N LEU A 368 -4.59 -2.52 19.68
CA LEU A 368 -3.65 -3.63 19.88
C LEU A 368 -2.37 -3.16 20.59
N ARG A 369 -1.84 -1.98 20.22
CA ARG A 369 -0.68 -1.39 20.89
C ARG A 369 -0.99 -1.00 22.33
N GLU A 370 -2.16 -0.41 22.58
CA GLU A 370 -2.61 -0.06 23.92
C GLU A 370 -2.82 -1.32 24.78
N ASN A 371 -3.44 -2.37 24.22
CA ASN A 371 -3.60 -3.66 24.88
C ASN A 371 -2.27 -4.35 25.15
N GLN A 372 -1.30 -4.27 24.21
CA GLN A 372 0.04 -4.78 24.42
C GLN A 372 0.79 -4.00 25.50
N GLN A 373 0.69 -2.66 25.50
CA GLN A 373 1.26 -1.84 26.57
C GLN A 373 0.62 -2.14 27.94
N GLY A 374 -0.70 -2.30 27.97
CA GLY A 374 -1.43 -2.70 29.18
C GLY A 374 -1.04 -4.10 29.68
N HIS A 375 -0.83 -5.04 28.75
CA HIS A 375 -0.35 -6.39 29.07
C HIS A 375 1.10 -6.37 29.61
N ASP A 376 1.98 -5.60 28.95
CA ASP A 376 3.38 -5.47 29.40
C ASP A 376 3.47 -4.80 30.77
N GLN A 377 2.67 -3.75 31.02
CA GLN A 377 2.58 -3.12 32.35
C GLN A 377 2.04 -4.10 33.41
N ASN A 378 1.09 -4.97 33.03
CA ASN A 378 0.55 -5.99 33.93
C ASN A 378 1.60 -7.08 34.26
N ILE A 379 2.40 -7.47 33.26
CA ILE A 379 3.53 -8.41 33.48
C ILE A 379 4.56 -7.76 34.39
N GLU A 380 4.93 -6.52 34.12
CA GLU A 380 5.94 -5.80 34.92
C GLU A 380 5.49 -5.60 36.37
N SER A 381 4.19 -5.30 36.58
CA SER A 381 3.61 -5.21 37.93
C SER A 381 3.58 -6.57 38.64
N ARG A 382 3.28 -7.67 37.92
CA ARG A 382 3.34 -9.04 38.47
C ARG A 382 4.77 -9.47 38.79
N GLU A 383 5.76 -9.11 37.96
CA GLU A 383 7.17 -9.38 38.26
C GLU A 383 7.66 -8.61 39.48
N MET A 384 7.23 -7.34 39.64
CA MET A 384 7.53 -6.57 40.84
C MET A 384 6.89 -7.19 42.09
N THR A 385 5.64 -7.66 41.99
CA THR A 385 4.96 -8.34 43.09
C THR A 385 5.68 -9.63 43.45
N LEU A 386 6.05 -10.46 42.46
CA LEU A 386 6.83 -11.69 42.66
C LEU A 386 8.24 -11.44 43.27
N LYS A 387 8.88 -10.34 42.87
CA LYS A 387 10.15 -9.94 43.50
C LYS A 387 9.96 -9.50 44.95
N GLY A 388 8.86 -8.78 45.25
CA GLY A 388 8.48 -8.40 46.59
C GLY A 388 8.22 -9.61 47.49
N ASP A 389 7.45 -10.58 46.95
CA ASP A 389 7.12 -11.83 47.67
C ASP A 389 8.34 -12.69 47.90
N LYS A 390 9.27 -12.75 46.95
CA LYS A 390 10.57 -13.45 47.11
C LYS A 390 11.43 -12.78 48.14
N GLN A 391 11.54 -11.45 48.15
CA GLN A 391 12.26 -10.72 49.17
C GLN A 391 11.63 -10.93 50.56
N ALA A 392 10.30 -10.89 50.66
CA ALA A 392 9.60 -11.16 51.91
C ALA A 392 9.79 -12.61 52.40
N HIS A 393 9.83 -13.56 51.48
CA HIS A 393 10.14 -14.98 51.76
C HIS A 393 11.57 -15.13 52.27
N ASP A 394 12.55 -14.53 51.59
CA ASP A 394 13.97 -14.60 51.97
C ASP A 394 14.20 -13.93 53.35
N GLN A 395 13.53 -12.82 53.62
CA GLN A 395 13.58 -12.19 54.95
C GLN A 395 13.00 -13.09 56.07
N ARG A 396 11.87 -13.78 55.76
CA ARG A 396 11.28 -14.77 56.70
C ARG A 396 12.19 -15.98 56.93
N MET A 397 12.90 -16.43 55.90
CA MET A 397 13.87 -17.51 56.06
C MET A 397 15.08 -17.08 56.89
N GLN A 398 15.59 -15.86 56.65
CA GLN A 398 16.68 -15.32 57.44
C GLN A 398 16.30 -15.08 58.92
N SER A 399 15.05 -14.62 59.17
CA SER A 399 14.57 -14.49 60.57
C SER A 399 14.47 -15.87 61.29
N LYS A 400 13.91 -16.90 60.58
CA LYS A 400 13.86 -18.26 61.11
C LYS A 400 15.22 -18.88 61.33
N GLN A 401 16.21 -18.51 60.51
CA GLN A 401 17.58 -18.98 60.71
C GLN A 401 18.23 -18.33 61.95
N LYS A 402 17.98 -17.03 62.17
CA LYS A 402 18.41 -16.33 63.41
C LYS A 402 17.73 -16.86 64.67
N ASP A 403 16.45 -17.19 64.58
CA ASP A 403 15.71 -17.78 65.71
C ASP A 403 16.24 -19.19 66.02
N ASN A 404 16.63 -19.99 65.03
CA ASN A 404 17.26 -21.29 65.23
C ASN A 404 18.67 -21.20 65.79
N GLU A 405 19.48 -20.19 65.38
CA GLU A 405 20.78 -19.94 65.97
C GLU A 405 20.68 -19.52 67.42
N ASN A 406 19.69 -18.68 67.76
CA ASN A 406 19.42 -18.28 69.13
C ASN A 406 18.96 -19.43 70.04
N LEU A 407 18.18 -20.39 69.43
CA LEU A 407 17.73 -21.60 70.15
C LEU A 407 18.91 -22.58 70.42
N THR A 408 19.92 -22.58 69.56
CA THR A 408 21.09 -23.45 69.68
C THR A 408 22.07 -22.91 70.77
N ILE A 409 22.13 -21.58 70.89
CA ILE A 409 22.95 -20.93 71.92
C ILE A 409 22.35 -21.07 73.36
N SER A 410 21.00 -21.14 73.41
CA SER A 410 20.28 -21.31 74.70
C SER A 410 20.35 -22.78 75.28
N LYS A 411 20.71 -23.79 74.44
CA LYS A 411 20.83 -25.18 74.89
C LYS A 411 22.25 -25.66 75.17
N GLY A 412 23.23 -24.80 74.99
CA GLY A 412 24.66 -25.12 75.25
C GLY A 412 25.23 -24.55 76.55
N GLY A 413 24.39 -24.11 77.49
CA GLY A 413 24.84 -23.55 78.80
C GLY A 413 24.07 -24.19 79.96
N SER A 414 24.43 -25.45 80.30
CA SER A 414 24.15 -26.06 81.57
C SER A 414 25.13 -27.24 81.77
#